data_fda54cabdfb9e34bc3eb21a1500f3b21
#
_entry.id   fda54cabdfb9e34bc3eb21a1500f3b21
#
_cell.length_a   1.000
_cell.length_b   1.000
_cell.length_c   1.000
_cell.angle_alpha   90.00
_cell.angle_beta   90.00
_cell.angle_gamma   90.00
#
_symmetry.space_group_name_H-M   'P 1'
#
loop_
_entity.id
_entity.type
_entity.pdbx_description
1 polymer ?
#
loop_
_entity_poly.entity_id
_entity_poly.type
_entity_poly.pdbx_seq_one_letter_code
_entity_poly.pdbx_strand_id
1 'polypeptide(L)'
;MNITLPKFAFNGEVTQGQKQFYDTYGFIVYKEALSQEEQAIIIDETDNLERRTLAKEIPPSDIDDITPMSITPEGKPLLHRLPYFIQYSPQTRGLIETKGFLAVGKKLLGERAWLLTDTMHGTILQKKLVAPKSKYASIHWHIDFRANHVLAPVTSMGIYLDSSTVANGCLLVIPGSHHFPPGKYLPPAIPVEVEPGDVICHSSLLYHASTHPTETGAIRRTLYLYICGGEYPGAGLPFSGSETKKSVRTLFAGH
;
A
#
# COMPACT_ATOMS: atom_id res chain seq x y z
N MET A 1 16.45 -19.60 10.57
CA MET A 1 17.31 -18.42 10.79
C MET A 1 16.44 -17.22 10.98
N ASN A 2 16.52 -16.55 12.15
CA ASN A 2 15.88 -15.24 12.31
C ASN A 2 16.73 -14.22 11.56
N ILE A 3 16.28 -13.81 10.39
CA ILE A 3 16.93 -12.73 9.64
C ILE A 3 16.40 -11.43 10.24
N THR A 4 17.25 -10.72 10.97
CA THR A 4 16.93 -9.37 11.43
C THR A 4 17.04 -8.45 10.23
N LEU A 5 15.91 -7.96 9.73
CA LEU A 5 15.89 -6.99 8.64
C LEU A 5 16.33 -5.61 9.15
N PRO A 6 17.19 -4.90 8.43
CA PRO A 6 17.50 -3.53 8.80
C PRO A 6 16.27 -2.65 8.62
N LYS A 7 15.97 -1.84 9.63
CA LYS A 7 14.98 -0.78 9.60
C LYS A 7 15.69 0.56 9.72
N PHE A 8 15.35 1.49 8.85
CA PHE A 8 15.98 2.80 8.78
C PHE A 8 15.08 3.88 9.38
N ALA A 9 15.66 4.97 9.89
CA ALA A 9 14.86 6.11 10.33
C ALA A 9 14.22 6.80 9.12
N PHE A 10 12.95 7.22 9.25
CA PHE A 10 12.27 8.02 8.23
C PHE A 10 12.48 9.52 8.53
N ASN A 11 13.16 10.22 7.62
CA ASN A 11 13.41 11.66 7.72
C ASN A 11 13.23 12.39 6.39
N GLY A 12 12.59 11.76 5.41
CA GLY A 12 12.44 12.31 4.05
C GLY A 12 13.68 12.16 3.17
N GLU A 13 14.77 11.62 3.70
CA GLU A 13 16.03 11.42 2.99
C GLU A 13 16.27 9.93 2.70
N VAL A 14 17.03 9.66 1.64
CA VAL A 14 17.50 8.32 1.29
C VAL A 14 18.99 8.37 1.03
N THR A 15 19.76 7.70 1.86
CA THR A 15 21.22 7.59 1.68
C THR A 15 21.55 6.67 0.51
N GLN A 16 22.76 6.77 -0.02
CA GLN A 16 23.23 5.86 -1.08
C GLN A 16 23.14 4.38 -0.67
N GLY A 17 23.48 4.05 0.59
CA GLY A 17 23.36 2.68 1.10
C GLY A 17 21.91 2.18 1.18
N GLN A 18 20.98 3.04 1.56
CA GLN A 18 19.54 2.73 1.55
C GLN A 18 19.01 2.52 0.13
N LYS A 19 19.43 3.37 -0.82
CA LYS A 19 19.10 3.20 -2.24
C LYS A 19 19.63 1.87 -2.79
N GLN A 20 20.89 1.57 -2.50
CA GLN A 20 21.50 0.30 -2.92
C GLN A 20 20.79 -0.91 -2.29
N PHE A 21 20.37 -0.81 -1.02
CA PHE A 21 19.58 -1.85 -0.37
C PHE A 21 18.25 -2.07 -1.11
N TYR A 22 17.51 -0.99 -1.38
CA TYR A 22 16.26 -1.05 -2.13
C TYR A 22 16.47 -1.64 -3.53
N ASP A 23 17.49 -1.18 -4.26
CA ASP A 23 17.79 -1.67 -5.61
C ASP A 23 18.16 -3.16 -5.61
N THR A 24 18.86 -3.63 -4.56
CA THR A 24 19.30 -5.04 -4.48
C THR A 24 18.15 -5.97 -4.10
N TYR A 25 17.33 -5.56 -3.11
CA TYR A 25 16.33 -6.45 -2.51
C TYR A 25 14.90 -6.15 -2.95
N GLY A 26 14.64 -5.01 -3.56
CA GLY A 26 13.34 -4.59 -4.05
C GLY A 26 12.41 -4.02 -2.98
N PHE A 27 12.88 -3.86 -1.74
CA PHE A 27 12.12 -3.25 -0.66
C PHE A 27 13.05 -2.58 0.37
N ILE A 28 12.47 -1.70 1.18
CA ILE A 28 13.13 -1.05 2.32
C ILE A 28 12.09 -0.76 3.40
N VAL A 29 12.50 -0.85 4.67
CA VAL A 29 11.65 -0.56 5.82
C VAL A 29 12.14 0.68 6.53
N TYR A 30 11.25 1.64 6.71
CA TYR A 30 11.47 2.82 7.53
C TYR A 30 10.63 2.73 8.79
N LYS A 31 11.24 3.03 9.95
CA LYS A 31 10.56 3.04 11.24
C LYS A 31 10.14 4.45 11.62
N GLU A 32 9.06 4.53 12.40
CA GLU A 32 8.62 5.76 13.05
C GLU A 32 8.42 6.93 12.07
N ALA A 33 7.88 6.64 10.88
CA ALA A 33 7.57 7.67 9.89
C ALA A 33 6.41 8.57 10.34
N LEU A 34 5.53 8.06 11.17
CA LEU A 34 4.42 8.80 11.76
C LEU A 34 4.44 8.71 13.30
N SER A 35 4.22 9.84 13.97
CA SER A 35 3.96 9.87 15.42
C SER A 35 2.61 9.23 15.75
N GLN A 36 2.35 8.97 17.03
CA GLN A 36 1.06 8.44 17.48
C GLN A 36 -0.09 9.41 17.18
N GLU A 37 0.13 10.71 17.31
CA GLU A 37 -0.86 11.75 17.02
C GLU A 37 -1.20 11.78 15.51
N GLU A 38 -0.18 11.66 14.65
CA GLU A 38 -0.37 11.60 13.20
C GLU A 38 -1.10 10.33 12.76
N GLN A 39 -0.80 9.20 13.39
CA GLN A 39 -1.53 7.95 13.18
C GLN A 39 -3.01 8.08 13.60
N ALA A 40 -3.29 8.72 14.73
CA ALA A 40 -4.65 8.98 15.20
C ALA A 40 -5.45 9.79 14.19
N ILE A 41 -4.87 10.83 13.58
CA ILE A 41 -5.51 11.61 12.51
C ILE A 41 -5.95 10.71 11.35
N ILE A 42 -5.08 9.82 10.88
CA ILE A 42 -5.39 8.93 9.76
C ILE A 42 -6.49 7.93 10.16
N ILE A 43 -6.47 7.44 11.39
CA ILE A 43 -7.48 6.52 11.92
C ILE A 43 -8.84 7.21 12.00
N ASP A 44 -8.91 8.42 12.56
CA ASP A 44 -10.15 9.19 12.66
C ASP A 44 -10.75 9.50 11.29
N GLU A 45 -9.93 9.89 10.31
CA GLU A 45 -10.38 10.11 8.94
C GLU A 45 -10.82 8.81 8.26
N THR A 46 -10.19 7.67 8.61
CA THR A 46 -10.61 6.34 8.14
C THR A 46 -12.02 6.00 8.61
N ASP A 47 -12.27 6.15 9.90
CA ASP A 47 -13.57 5.84 10.50
C ASP A 47 -14.67 6.78 9.98
N ASN A 48 -14.33 8.06 9.81
CA ASN A 48 -15.24 9.04 9.19
C ASN A 48 -15.57 8.68 7.73
N LEU A 49 -14.57 8.36 6.91
CA LEU A 49 -14.78 8.00 5.50
C LEU A 49 -15.58 6.70 5.37
N GLU A 50 -15.29 5.68 6.19
CA GLU A 50 -16.07 4.45 6.21
C GLU A 50 -17.53 4.69 6.57
N ARG A 51 -17.79 5.46 7.64
CA ARG A 51 -19.14 5.84 8.06
C ARG A 51 -19.90 6.54 6.94
N ARG A 52 -19.29 7.53 6.29
CA ARG A 52 -19.89 8.29 5.17
C ARG A 52 -20.16 7.41 3.96
N THR A 53 -19.27 6.47 3.67
CA THR A 53 -19.43 5.50 2.58
C THR A 53 -20.62 4.56 2.86
N LEU A 54 -20.69 4.01 4.07
CA LEU A 54 -21.80 3.14 4.49
C LEU A 54 -23.15 3.89 4.52
N ALA A 55 -23.14 5.17 4.86
CA ALA A 55 -24.30 6.05 4.82
C ALA A 55 -24.67 6.51 3.39
N LYS A 56 -23.90 6.10 2.36
CA LYS A 56 -24.08 6.53 0.96
C LYS A 56 -23.94 8.05 0.74
N GLU A 57 -23.20 8.72 1.60
CA GLU A 57 -22.84 10.14 1.46
C GLU A 57 -21.73 10.35 0.41
N ILE A 58 -21.00 9.30 0.07
CA ILE A 58 -19.99 9.28 -0.99
C ILE A 58 -20.61 8.65 -2.23
N PRO A 59 -20.44 9.24 -3.43
CA PRO A 59 -21.03 8.69 -4.65
C PRO A 59 -20.59 7.23 -4.91
N PRO A 60 -21.51 6.32 -5.23
CA PRO A 60 -21.21 4.91 -5.51
C PRO A 60 -20.16 4.73 -6.61
N SER A 61 -20.17 5.60 -7.62
CA SER A 61 -19.20 5.60 -8.71
C SER A 61 -17.74 5.64 -8.25
N ASP A 62 -17.50 6.18 -7.08
CA ASP A 62 -16.13 6.42 -6.57
C ASP A 62 -15.66 5.29 -5.66
N ILE A 63 -16.56 4.60 -4.95
CA ILE A 63 -16.18 3.64 -3.89
C ILE A 63 -16.86 2.27 -4.03
N ASP A 64 -18.15 2.17 -4.37
CA ASP A 64 -18.96 0.95 -4.21
C ASP A 64 -18.47 -0.29 -5.00
N ASP A 65 -17.94 -0.11 -6.18
CA ASP A 65 -17.61 -1.21 -7.09
C ASP A 65 -16.36 -2.03 -6.71
N ILE A 66 -15.57 -1.54 -5.74
CA ILE A 66 -14.23 -2.06 -5.45
C ILE A 66 -13.96 -2.28 -3.97
N THR A 67 -14.95 -2.00 -3.13
CA THR A 67 -14.83 -2.09 -1.69
C THR A 67 -15.49 -3.36 -1.19
N PRO A 68 -14.75 -4.49 -1.07
CA PRO A 68 -15.31 -5.71 -0.50
C PRO A 68 -15.72 -5.45 0.95
N MET A 69 -16.91 -5.91 1.30
CA MET A 69 -17.46 -5.76 2.65
C MET A 69 -17.48 -7.11 3.35
N SER A 70 -17.16 -7.09 4.64
CA SER A 70 -17.36 -8.19 5.59
C SER A 70 -18.16 -7.71 6.79
N ILE A 71 -18.58 -8.66 7.61
CA ILE A 71 -19.17 -8.38 8.93
C ILE A 71 -18.15 -8.78 9.99
N THR A 72 -17.88 -7.89 10.92
CA THR A 72 -17.02 -8.18 12.07
C THR A 72 -17.71 -9.17 13.03
N PRO A 73 -16.98 -9.79 13.97
CA PRO A 73 -17.59 -10.65 14.99
C PRO A 73 -18.69 -9.94 15.80
N GLU A 74 -18.59 -8.62 15.96
CA GLU A 74 -19.58 -7.77 16.67
C GLU A 74 -20.77 -7.39 15.79
N GLY A 75 -20.87 -7.92 14.58
CA GLY A 75 -21.99 -7.66 13.65
C GLY A 75 -21.90 -6.33 12.90
N LYS A 76 -20.74 -5.65 12.92
CA LYS A 76 -20.56 -4.37 12.22
C LYS A 76 -20.05 -4.59 10.80
N PRO A 77 -20.49 -3.80 9.82
CA PRO A 77 -19.92 -3.82 8.48
C PRO A 77 -18.47 -3.32 8.51
N LEU A 78 -17.61 -3.95 7.71
CA LEU A 78 -16.21 -3.59 7.53
C LEU A 78 -15.91 -3.42 6.05
N LEU A 79 -15.51 -2.25 5.64
CA LEU A 79 -15.01 -1.99 4.30
C LEU A 79 -13.52 -2.32 4.25
N HIS A 80 -13.13 -3.30 3.42
CA HIS A 80 -11.74 -3.74 3.32
C HIS A 80 -10.84 -2.76 2.58
N ARG A 81 -11.40 -1.91 1.72
CA ARG A 81 -10.66 -0.92 0.94
C ARG A 81 -11.44 0.38 0.86
N LEU A 82 -10.76 1.46 1.14
CA LEU A 82 -11.22 2.84 0.95
C LEU A 82 -10.29 3.50 -0.08
N PRO A 83 -10.64 3.45 -1.38
CA PRO A 83 -9.86 4.08 -2.45
C PRO A 83 -10.02 5.59 -2.42
N TYR A 84 -9.16 6.30 -3.17
CA TYR A 84 -9.12 7.77 -3.20
C TYR A 84 -8.96 8.39 -1.81
N PHE A 85 -8.31 7.68 -0.88
CA PHE A 85 -8.33 8.00 0.54
C PHE A 85 -7.98 9.45 0.83
N ILE A 86 -6.85 9.96 0.31
CA ILE A 86 -6.41 11.34 0.58
C ILE A 86 -7.29 12.41 -0.09
N GLN A 87 -8.13 12.06 -1.06
CA GLN A 87 -9.09 13.00 -1.65
C GLN A 87 -10.24 13.32 -0.70
N TYR A 88 -10.61 12.34 0.15
CA TYR A 88 -11.66 12.45 1.15
C TYR A 88 -11.13 12.70 2.56
N SER A 89 -9.81 12.76 2.74
CA SER A 89 -9.12 12.85 4.02
C SER A 89 -8.09 13.99 4.01
N PRO A 90 -8.53 15.24 4.17
CA PRO A 90 -7.68 16.43 3.95
C PRO A 90 -6.53 16.55 4.95
N GLN A 91 -6.68 16.10 6.19
CA GLN A 91 -5.59 16.15 7.18
C GLN A 91 -4.51 15.12 6.83
N THR A 92 -4.92 13.89 6.48
CA THR A 92 -3.99 12.86 5.98
C THR A 92 -3.27 13.33 4.72
N ARG A 93 -3.98 13.98 3.81
CA ARG A 93 -3.36 14.58 2.61
C ARG A 93 -2.25 15.55 2.99
N GLY A 94 -2.53 16.47 3.91
CA GLY A 94 -1.52 17.43 4.41
C GLY A 94 -0.30 16.72 5.03
N LEU A 95 -0.50 15.66 5.81
CA LEU A 95 0.59 14.85 6.35
C LEU A 95 1.43 14.21 5.22
N ILE A 96 0.80 13.58 4.24
CA ILE A 96 1.52 12.94 3.12
C ILE A 96 2.34 13.95 2.32
N GLU A 97 1.79 15.15 2.08
CA GLU A 97 2.47 16.22 1.34
C GLU A 97 3.68 16.80 2.09
N THR A 98 3.64 16.85 3.42
CA THR A 98 4.65 17.54 4.25
C THR A 98 5.73 16.62 4.83
N LYS A 99 5.45 15.33 5.04
CA LYS A 99 6.36 14.40 5.73
C LYS A 99 7.49 13.83 4.86
N GLY A 100 7.57 14.18 3.57
CA GLY A 100 8.66 13.75 2.71
C GLY A 100 8.46 12.39 2.01
N PHE A 101 7.25 11.80 2.02
CA PHE A 101 6.97 10.54 1.34
C PHE A 101 7.30 10.59 -0.15
N LEU A 102 6.93 11.70 -0.82
CA LEU A 102 7.28 11.91 -2.23
C LEU A 102 8.78 12.12 -2.42
N ALA A 103 9.47 12.77 -1.49
CA ALA A 103 10.93 12.96 -1.55
C ALA A 103 11.64 11.60 -1.50
N VAL A 104 11.25 10.72 -0.58
CA VAL A 104 11.75 9.33 -0.54
C VAL A 104 11.49 8.61 -1.86
N GLY A 105 10.27 8.71 -2.41
CA GLY A 105 9.94 8.12 -3.71
C GLY A 105 10.81 8.64 -4.84
N LYS A 106 11.07 9.93 -4.89
CA LYS A 106 11.99 10.53 -5.89
C LYS A 106 13.42 10.00 -5.76
N LYS A 107 13.91 9.81 -4.55
CA LYS A 107 15.25 9.22 -4.34
C LYS A 107 15.30 7.74 -4.73
N LEU A 108 14.21 7.02 -4.58
CA LEU A 108 14.13 5.60 -4.99
C LEU A 108 13.95 5.42 -6.50
N LEU A 109 13.16 6.27 -7.17
CA LEU A 109 12.73 6.07 -8.57
C LEU A 109 13.29 7.12 -9.55
N GLY A 110 13.84 8.22 -9.06
CA GLY A 110 14.32 9.35 -9.87
C GLY A 110 13.52 10.64 -9.63
N GLU A 111 14.14 11.78 -9.92
CA GLU A 111 13.62 13.11 -9.57
C GLU A 111 12.26 13.47 -10.24
N ARG A 112 11.91 12.77 -11.33
CA ARG A 112 10.62 12.94 -12.00
C ARG A 112 9.47 12.17 -11.37
N ALA A 113 9.75 11.38 -10.32
CA ALA A 113 8.72 10.57 -9.67
C ALA A 113 7.61 11.44 -9.06
N TRP A 114 6.40 10.92 -9.10
CA TRP A 114 5.17 11.60 -8.70
C TRP A 114 4.23 10.65 -7.96
N LEU A 115 3.37 11.21 -7.12
CA LEU A 115 2.38 10.45 -6.36
C LEU A 115 1.12 10.24 -7.20
N LEU A 116 0.70 9.00 -7.35
CA LEU A 116 -0.54 8.64 -8.03
C LEU A 116 -1.74 8.97 -7.11
N THR A 117 -2.56 9.94 -7.48
CA THR A 117 -3.71 10.39 -6.68
C THR A 117 -5.05 10.19 -7.37
N ASP A 118 -5.07 10.23 -8.70
CA ASP A 118 -6.29 10.43 -9.49
C ASP A 118 -6.96 9.13 -9.92
N THR A 119 -6.61 8.02 -9.30
CA THR A 119 -7.20 6.71 -9.58
C THR A 119 -7.59 6.00 -8.30
N MET A 120 -8.50 5.04 -8.40
CA MET A 120 -8.89 4.17 -7.29
C MET A 120 -7.73 3.31 -6.74
N HIS A 121 -6.61 3.27 -7.44
CA HIS A 121 -5.40 2.56 -7.02
C HIS A 121 -4.32 3.50 -6.51
N GLY A 122 -4.52 4.82 -6.56
CA GLY A 122 -3.51 5.80 -6.22
C GLY A 122 -3.22 5.88 -4.73
N THR A 123 -4.27 6.03 -3.94
CA THR A 123 -4.20 6.06 -2.47
C THR A 123 -5.31 5.20 -1.91
N ILE A 124 -4.93 4.17 -1.18
CA ILE A 124 -5.88 3.18 -0.68
C ILE A 124 -5.64 2.95 0.79
N LEU A 125 -6.64 3.19 1.62
CA LEU A 125 -6.62 2.63 2.96
C LEU A 125 -7.18 1.21 2.91
N GLN A 126 -6.37 0.24 3.30
CA GLN A 126 -6.74 -1.16 3.40
C GLN A 126 -6.97 -1.55 4.86
N LYS A 127 -8.06 -2.27 5.08
CA LYS A 127 -8.43 -2.83 6.39
C LYS A 127 -8.54 -4.35 6.25
N LYS A 128 -7.86 -5.08 7.11
CA LYS A 128 -7.96 -6.54 7.17
C LYS A 128 -8.47 -6.97 8.52
N LEU A 129 -9.51 -7.79 8.53
CA LEU A 129 -9.92 -8.49 9.74
C LEU A 129 -8.92 -9.60 10.02
N VAL A 130 -8.26 -9.56 11.16
CA VAL A 130 -7.33 -10.60 11.61
C VAL A 130 -8.15 -11.80 12.09
N ALA A 131 -8.40 -12.74 11.18
CA ALA A 131 -9.10 -13.97 11.47
C ALA A 131 -8.70 -15.06 10.46
N PRO A 132 -8.33 -16.28 10.89
CA PRO A 132 -7.83 -17.34 9.98
C PRO A 132 -8.81 -17.71 8.86
N LYS A 133 -10.12 -17.56 9.10
CA LYS A 133 -11.18 -17.88 8.13
C LYS A 133 -11.73 -16.66 7.38
N SER A 134 -11.17 -15.47 7.58
CA SER A 134 -11.61 -14.27 6.85
C SER A 134 -11.25 -14.39 5.37
N LYS A 135 -12.20 -14.10 4.50
CA LYS A 135 -12.04 -14.12 3.03
C LYS A 135 -10.88 -13.22 2.54
N TYR A 136 -10.59 -12.16 3.29
CA TYR A 136 -9.56 -11.17 2.96
C TYR A 136 -8.39 -11.17 3.95
N ALA A 137 -8.22 -12.27 4.70
CA ALA A 137 -7.17 -12.39 5.71
C ALA A 137 -5.76 -12.33 5.11
N SER A 138 -5.58 -12.89 3.91
CA SER A 138 -4.29 -12.92 3.21
C SER A 138 -4.41 -12.49 1.76
N ILE A 139 -3.27 -12.13 1.18
CA ILE A 139 -3.14 -11.82 -0.25
C ILE A 139 -2.21 -12.88 -0.85
N HIS A 140 -2.64 -13.47 -1.95
CA HIS A 140 -1.82 -14.43 -2.68
C HIS A 140 -0.57 -13.80 -3.29
N TRP A 141 0.39 -14.62 -3.67
CA TRP A 141 1.60 -14.21 -4.35
C TRP A 141 1.32 -13.47 -5.65
N HIS A 142 1.85 -12.26 -5.79
CA HIS A 142 1.66 -11.40 -6.96
C HIS A 142 2.76 -10.34 -7.10
N ILE A 143 2.71 -9.59 -8.18
CA ILE A 143 3.37 -8.30 -8.38
C ILE A 143 2.28 -7.24 -8.59
N ASP A 144 2.50 -6.00 -8.17
CA ASP A 144 1.49 -4.94 -8.31
C ASP A 144 1.32 -4.48 -9.74
N PHE A 145 2.43 -4.22 -10.43
CA PHE A 145 2.47 -3.73 -11.80
C PHE A 145 3.53 -4.46 -12.61
N ARG A 146 3.27 -4.69 -13.90
CA ARG A 146 4.27 -5.26 -14.81
C ARG A 146 5.30 -4.22 -15.23
N ALA A 147 6.50 -4.65 -15.62
CA ALA A 147 7.59 -3.76 -16.05
C ALA A 147 7.23 -2.87 -17.25
N ASN A 148 6.36 -3.34 -18.13
CA ASN A 148 5.87 -2.58 -19.29
C ASN A 148 4.61 -1.78 -19.02
N HIS A 149 4.18 -1.67 -17.77
CA HIS A 149 3.03 -0.84 -17.39
C HIS A 149 3.37 0.64 -17.59
N VAL A 150 2.38 1.42 -18.04
CA VAL A 150 2.55 2.87 -18.33
C VAL A 150 3.02 3.69 -17.12
N LEU A 151 2.72 3.23 -15.91
CA LEU A 151 3.14 3.88 -14.66
C LEU A 151 4.55 3.46 -14.19
N ALA A 152 5.14 2.42 -14.80
CA ALA A 152 6.40 1.85 -14.33
C ALA A 152 7.60 2.79 -14.57
N PRO A 153 8.64 2.74 -13.69
CA PRO A 153 8.70 1.97 -12.46
C PRO A 153 7.78 2.53 -11.36
N VAL A 154 7.24 1.66 -10.51
CA VAL A 154 6.37 2.06 -9.40
C VAL A 154 6.91 1.52 -8.09
N THR A 155 6.85 2.34 -7.05
CA THR A 155 7.05 1.94 -5.65
C THR A 155 5.73 2.04 -4.90
N SER A 156 5.34 0.95 -4.25
CA SER A 156 4.26 0.92 -3.27
C SER A 156 4.84 1.29 -1.91
N MET A 157 4.23 2.27 -1.23
CA MET A 157 4.56 2.65 0.15
C MET A 157 3.38 2.29 1.03
N GLY A 158 3.53 1.27 1.87
CA GLY A 158 2.56 0.90 2.88
C GLY A 158 2.90 1.57 4.21
N ILE A 159 2.04 2.45 4.69
CA ILE A 159 2.12 3.10 6.00
C ILE A 159 1.25 2.29 6.96
N TYR A 160 1.86 1.67 7.95
CA TYR A 160 1.17 0.76 8.87
C TYR A 160 0.63 1.52 10.09
N LEU A 161 -0.68 1.42 10.32
CA LEU A 161 -1.33 2.05 11.46
C LEU A 161 -1.54 1.08 12.64
N ASP A 162 -1.30 -0.20 12.40
CA ASP A 162 -1.33 -1.27 13.39
C ASP A 162 -0.10 -2.15 13.20
N SER A 163 0.37 -2.83 14.25
CA SER A 163 1.47 -3.77 14.13
C SER A 163 1.13 -4.89 13.15
N SER A 164 2.12 -5.30 12.38
CA SER A 164 1.97 -6.31 11.34
C SER A 164 3.02 -7.40 11.55
N THR A 165 2.58 -8.56 12.04
CA THR A 165 3.40 -9.69 12.45
C THR A 165 3.07 -10.94 11.65
N VAL A 166 3.91 -11.97 11.74
CA VAL A 166 3.60 -13.28 11.14
C VAL A 166 2.26 -13.81 11.65
N ALA A 167 1.96 -13.61 12.93
CA ALA A 167 0.75 -14.12 13.55
C ALA A 167 -0.52 -13.44 13.04
N ASN A 168 -0.45 -12.14 12.67
CA ASN A 168 -1.60 -11.38 12.20
C ASN A 168 -1.62 -11.09 10.68
N GLY A 169 -0.72 -11.70 9.91
CA GLY A 169 -0.76 -11.64 8.45
C GLY A 169 0.15 -10.57 7.83
N CYS A 170 1.42 -10.47 8.25
CA CYS A 170 2.38 -9.51 7.71
C CYS A 170 2.72 -9.75 6.23
N LEU A 171 3.40 -8.78 5.65
CA LEU A 171 3.94 -8.88 4.30
C LEU A 171 5.01 -9.99 4.23
N LEU A 172 4.92 -10.83 3.20
CA LEU A 172 5.95 -11.74 2.76
C LEU A 172 6.57 -11.21 1.49
N VAL A 173 7.89 -11.21 1.39
CA VAL A 173 8.61 -10.81 0.18
C VAL A 173 9.60 -11.89 -0.25
N ILE A 174 9.88 -11.98 -1.54
CA ILE A 174 11.01 -12.72 -2.07
C ILE A 174 12.08 -11.70 -2.46
N PRO A 175 13.12 -11.48 -1.62
CA PRO A 175 14.11 -10.44 -1.84
C PRO A 175 14.81 -10.58 -3.21
N GLY A 176 14.95 -9.47 -3.95
CA GLY A 176 15.59 -9.44 -5.25
C GLY A 176 14.75 -10.00 -6.40
N SER A 177 13.52 -10.49 -6.13
CA SER A 177 12.67 -11.10 -7.18
C SER A 177 12.28 -10.14 -8.30
N HIS A 178 12.31 -8.84 -8.06
CA HIS A 178 12.03 -7.81 -9.06
C HIS A 178 13.06 -7.76 -10.22
N HIS A 179 14.19 -8.44 -10.08
CA HIS A 179 15.20 -8.59 -11.12
C HIS A 179 14.97 -9.82 -12.03
N PHE A 180 14.04 -10.70 -11.68
CA PHE A 180 13.87 -11.98 -12.37
C PHE A 180 12.53 -12.08 -13.10
N PRO A 181 12.49 -12.70 -14.28
CA PRO A 181 11.23 -13.06 -14.90
C PRO A 181 10.43 -14.01 -14.01
N PRO A 182 9.09 -13.96 -14.02
CA PRO A 182 8.26 -14.92 -13.32
C PRO A 182 8.62 -16.37 -13.67
N GLY A 183 8.63 -17.27 -12.68
CA GLY A 183 8.89 -18.70 -12.86
C GLY A 183 10.37 -19.14 -12.82
N LYS A 184 11.33 -18.24 -12.64
CA LYS A 184 12.71 -18.61 -12.33
C LYS A 184 12.88 -18.93 -10.83
N TYR A 185 13.98 -19.67 -10.53
CA TYR A 185 14.36 -19.93 -9.14
C TYR A 185 14.49 -18.61 -8.37
N LEU A 186 13.83 -18.54 -7.24
CA LEU A 186 13.79 -17.37 -6.36
C LEU A 186 14.30 -17.76 -4.96
N PRO A 187 14.97 -16.82 -4.25
CA PRO A 187 15.34 -17.05 -2.87
C PRO A 187 14.10 -17.34 -2.00
N PRO A 188 14.30 -17.91 -0.79
CA PRO A 188 13.20 -18.11 0.15
C PRO A 188 12.50 -16.80 0.48
N ALA A 189 11.18 -16.89 0.67
CA ALA A 189 10.39 -15.76 1.16
C ALA A 189 10.75 -15.44 2.61
N ILE A 190 10.72 -14.16 2.94
CA ILE A 190 10.93 -13.68 4.30
C ILE A 190 9.75 -12.82 4.77
N PRO A 191 9.34 -12.93 6.05
CA PRO A 191 8.34 -12.04 6.61
C PRO A 191 8.95 -10.66 6.91
N VAL A 192 8.16 -9.61 6.67
CA VAL A 192 8.50 -8.23 7.01
C VAL A 192 7.54 -7.74 8.09
N GLU A 193 7.99 -7.86 9.35
CA GLU A 193 7.21 -7.41 10.49
C GLU A 193 7.48 -5.94 10.78
N VAL A 194 6.43 -5.19 11.12
CA VAL A 194 6.48 -3.75 11.38
C VAL A 194 5.57 -3.34 12.52
N GLU A 195 5.90 -2.20 13.12
CA GLU A 195 5.12 -1.56 14.18
C GLU A 195 4.27 -0.42 13.64
N PRO A 196 3.27 0.06 14.39
CA PRO A 196 2.49 1.23 14.00
C PRO A 196 3.38 2.44 13.74
N GLY A 197 3.14 3.15 12.63
CA GLY A 197 3.96 4.27 12.18
C GLY A 197 5.13 3.89 11.28
N ASP A 198 5.46 2.61 11.15
CA ASP A 198 6.45 2.12 10.18
C ASP A 198 5.94 2.19 8.74
N VAL A 199 6.88 2.27 7.79
CA VAL A 199 6.61 2.27 6.35
C VAL A 199 7.42 1.20 5.66
N ILE A 200 6.76 0.40 4.81
CA ILE A 200 7.44 -0.47 3.86
C ILE A 200 7.32 0.14 2.46
N CYS A 201 8.45 0.44 1.83
CA CYS A 201 8.50 0.75 0.42
C CYS A 201 8.93 -0.49 -0.34
N HIS A 202 8.17 -0.92 -1.35
CA HIS A 202 8.58 -2.03 -2.20
C HIS A 202 8.33 -1.75 -3.69
N SER A 203 9.20 -2.30 -4.52
CA SER A 203 9.03 -2.26 -5.98
C SER A 203 7.74 -2.98 -6.36
N SER A 204 7.00 -2.40 -7.29
CA SER A 204 5.81 -3.04 -7.86
C SER A 204 6.09 -4.37 -8.57
N LEU A 205 7.35 -4.63 -8.92
CA LEU A 205 7.81 -5.88 -9.52
C LEU A 205 8.28 -6.91 -8.47
N LEU A 206 8.36 -6.53 -7.21
CA LEU A 206 8.73 -7.44 -6.14
C LEU A 206 7.64 -8.50 -5.97
N TYR A 207 8.00 -9.78 -6.03
CA TYR A 207 7.06 -10.87 -5.79
C TYR A 207 6.77 -10.96 -4.31
N HIS A 208 5.52 -10.71 -3.94
CA HIS A 208 5.11 -10.59 -2.56
C HIS A 208 3.72 -11.16 -2.29
N ALA A 209 3.45 -11.41 -1.03
CA ALA A 209 2.19 -11.93 -0.52
C ALA A 209 1.94 -11.41 0.90
N SER A 210 0.90 -11.86 1.57
CA SER A 210 0.79 -11.72 3.02
C SER A 210 0.60 -13.09 3.67
N THR A 211 1.12 -13.26 4.90
CA THR A 211 0.88 -14.48 5.69
C THR A 211 -0.61 -14.64 5.99
N HIS A 212 -1.04 -15.89 6.19
CA HIS A 212 -2.34 -16.15 6.80
C HIS A 212 -2.25 -15.87 8.29
N PRO A 213 -3.19 -15.10 8.87
CA PRO A 213 -3.22 -14.92 10.30
C PRO A 213 -3.50 -16.26 11.00
N THR A 214 -2.76 -16.51 12.08
CA THR A 214 -2.95 -17.66 12.95
C THR A 214 -3.74 -17.31 14.21
N GLU A 215 -3.92 -16.02 14.47
CA GLU A 215 -4.69 -15.48 15.58
C GLU A 215 -5.99 -14.82 15.09
N THR A 216 -6.92 -14.65 16.01
CA THR A 216 -8.13 -13.86 15.80
C THR A 216 -7.98 -12.58 16.62
N GLY A 217 -8.19 -11.45 16.00
CA GLY A 217 -7.93 -10.19 16.68
C GLY A 217 -8.54 -9.00 15.98
N ALA A 218 -7.90 -7.87 16.21
CA ALA A 218 -8.33 -6.57 15.75
C ALA A 218 -8.23 -6.42 14.22
N ILE A 219 -8.74 -5.31 13.73
CA ILE A 219 -8.56 -4.86 12.36
C ILE A 219 -7.13 -4.34 12.21
N ARG A 220 -6.46 -4.72 11.12
CA ARG A 220 -5.17 -4.20 10.72
C ARG A 220 -5.34 -3.24 9.56
N ARG A 221 -4.85 -2.01 9.72
CA ARG A 221 -4.99 -0.91 8.76
C ARG A 221 -3.64 -0.56 8.14
N THR A 222 -3.63 -0.37 6.84
CA THR A 222 -2.46 0.09 6.10
C THR A 222 -2.90 1.10 5.04
N LEU A 223 -2.29 2.28 5.04
CA LEU A 223 -2.47 3.26 3.97
C LEU A 223 -1.40 3.02 2.90
N TYR A 224 -1.82 2.71 1.70
CA TYR A 224 -0.95 2.54 0.55
C TYR A 224 -0.90 3.79 -0.30
N LEU A 225 0.32 4.19 -0.67
CA LEU A 225 0.62 5.24 -1.63
C LEU A 225 1.41 4.60 -2.78
N TYR A 226 1.06 4.94 -4.02
CA TYR A 226 1.82 4.50 -5.19
C TYR A 226 2.59 5.68 -5.77
N ILE A 227 3.93 5.57 -5.81
CA ILE A 227 4.81 6.56 -6.42
C ILE A 227 5.33 6.01 -7.73
N CYS A 228 5.10 6.75 -8.81
CA CYS A 228 5.41 6.37 -10.18
C CYS A 228 6.64 7.12 -10.67
N GLY A 229 7.62 6.42 -11.23
CA GLY A 229 8.87 7.00 -11.73
C GLY A 229 8.81 7.37 -13.22
N GLY A 230 7.77 6.94 -13.94
CA GLY A 230 7.53 7.29 -15.34
C GLY A 230 7.14 8.75 -15.53
N GLU A 231 6.91 9.15 -16.79
CA GLU A 231 6.42 10.49 -17.08
C GLU A 231 5.03 10.69 -16.47
N TYR A 232 4.83 11.85 -15.83
CA TYR A 232 3.50 12.24 -15.39
C TYR A 232 2.64 12.51 -16.64
N PRO A 233 1.57 11.78 -16.78
CA PRO A 233 0.80 11.83 -18.00
C PRO A 233 0.02 13.15 -18.21
N GLY A 234 0.05 14.10 -17.28
CA GLY A 234 -0.67 15.37 -17.36
C GLY A 234 -2.14 15.28 -16.95
N ALA A 235 -2.73 16.40 -16.58
CA ALA A 235 -4.16 16.51 -16.38
C ALA A 235 -4.89 16.30 -17.73
N GLY A 236 -5.61 15.18 -17.86
CA GLY A 236 -6.31 14.84 -19.11
C GLY A 236 -5.95 13.46 -19.66
N LEU A 237 -5.04 12.76 -19.02
CA LEU A 237 -4.79 11.39 -19.37
C LEU A 237 -5.84 10.45 -18.80
N PRO A 238 -5.83 9.21 -19.36
CA PRO A 238 -6.93 8.27 -19.17
C PRO A 238 -7.17 7.84 -17.72
N PHE A 239 -6.78 8.64 -16.74
CA PHE A 239 -6.98 8.42 -15.32
C PHE A 239 -7.97 9.40 -14.67
N SER A 240 -8.54 10.34 -15.41
CA SER A 240 -9.61 11.25 -14.96
C SER A 240 -10.94 10.91 -15.63
N GLY A 241 -11.87 10.26 -14.91
CA GLY A 241 -13.23 10.03 -15.39
C GLY A 241 -13.66 8.55 -15.53
N SER A 242 -14.93 8.33 -15.89
CA SER A 242 -15.57 7.02 -15.93
C SER A 242 -14.99 6.05 -16.97
N GLU A 243 -14.45 6.55 -18.08
CA GLU A 243 -13.79 5.70 -19.09
C GLU A 243 -12.47 5.13 -18.57
N THR A 244 -11.79 5.85 -17.72
CA THR A 244 -10.55 5.41 -17.09
C THR A 244 -10.78 4.30 -16.05
N LYS A 245 -11.91 4.32 -15.37
CA LYS A 245 -12.31 3.20 -14.51
C LYS A 245 -12.35 1.90 -15.31
N LYS A 246 -12.81 1.92 -16.57
CA LYS A 246 -12.80 0.75 -17.45
C LYS A 246 -11.39 0.36 -17.92
N SER A 247 -10.55 1.30 -18.28
CA SER A 247 -9.20 0.99 -18.79
C SER A 247 -8.29 0.44 -17.68
N VAL A 248 -8.37 0.98 -16.46
CA VAL A 248 -7.65 0.45 -15.30
C VAL A 248 -8.18 -0.92 -14.91
N ARG A 249 -9.51 -1.14 -14.91
CA ARG A 249 -10.10 -2.50 -14.75
C ARG A 249 -9.57 -3.48 -15.80
N THR A 250 -9.47 -3.07 -17.06
CA THR A 250 -8.97 -3.95 -18.14
C THR A 250 -7.48 -4.26 -17.96
N LEU A 251 -6.69 -3.34 -17.42
CA LEU A 251 -5.27 -3.56 -17.13
C LEU A 251 -5.04 -4.53 -15.95
N PHE A 252 -5.98 -4.61 -15.00
CA PHE A 252 -5.92 -5.50 -13.82
C PHE A 252 -6.78 -6.76 -13.95
N ALA A 253 -7.72 -6.83 -14.89
CA ALA A 253 -8.61 -7.99 -15.11
C ALA A 253 -7.93 -9.17 -15.86
N GLY A 254 -6.67 -9.08 -16.12
CA GLY A 254 -5.88 -10.11 -16.82
C GLY A 254 -5.07 -11.01 -15.88
N HIS A 255 -5.61 -11.32 -14.67
CA HIS A 255 -5.03 -12.29 -13.72
C HIS A 255 -6.07 -13.29 -13.28
#